data_9d15b987f2906775c06a0f7f1881f9d8
#
_entry.id   9d15b987f2906775c06a0f7f1881f9d8
#
_cell.length_a   1.000
_cell.length_b   1.000
_cell.length_c   1.000
_cell.angle_alpha   90.00
_cell.angle_beta   90.00
_cell.angle_gamma   90.00
#
_symmetry.space_group_name_H-M   'P 1'
#
loop_
_entity.id
_entity.type
_entity.pdbx_description
1 polymer ?
#
loop_
_entity_poly.entity_id
_entity_poly.type
_entity_poly.pdbx_seq_one_letter_code
_entity_poly.pdbx_strand_id
1 'polypeptide(L)'
;VSWENQIQTNVGVDLRMFDSKLSFTADYFIKTVDDLLFSPTLSLYLGIPAYPVANIGKTETKGYEISLSYGDEIAKNVSFNTTFNFTTAENLVEEINNGDKYIWGSGYGIPYKNLTQFRQGESPGIFWGYKTNGIFQTQSEVDAHATQSNAQPGDIRFVDVDGNGKIDGEDRTKIGDPFPDFTLGWNFNLNVSNQKKICIQYD
;
A
#
# COMPACT_ATOMS: atom_id res chain seq x y z
N VAL A 1 -25.79 12.01 4.76
CA VAL A 1 -24.86 11.26 3.91
C VAL A 1 -24.84 11.95 2.56
N SER A 2 -23.69 12.38 2.11
CA SER A 2 -23.42 12.93 0.78
C SER A 2 -22.66 11.90 -0.08
N TRP A 3 -22.59 12.18 -1.38
CA TRP A 3 -21.76 11.39 -2.29
C TRP A 3 -20.28 11.69 -2.04
N GLU A 4 -19.43 10.67 -2.19
CA GLU A 4 -17.99 10.86 -2.23
C GLU A 4 -17.61 11.78 -3.37
N ASN A 5 -16.70 12.71 -3.11
CA ASN A 5 -16.21 13.66 -4.10
C ASN A 5 -14.73 13.36 -4.40
N GLN A 6 -14.42 13.14 -5.68
CA GLN A 6 -13.06 12.90 -6.13
C GLN A 6 -12.57 14.07 -6.97
N ILE A 7 -11.44 14.64 -6.59
CA ILE A 7 -10.75 15.71 -7.31
C ILE A 7 -9.38 15.17 -7.71
N GLN A 8 -9.03 15.33 -8.98
CA GLN A 8 -7.72 14.91 -9.49
C GLN A 8 -7.09 16.03 -10.31
N THR A 9 -5.82 16.28 -10.06
CA THR A 9 -4.98 17.22 -10.83
C THR A 9 -3.78 16.47 -11.37
N ASN A 10 -3.54 16.57 -12.67
CA ASN A 10 -2.40 15.94 -13.35
C ASN A 10 -1.59 17.02 -14.07
N VAL A 11 -0.26 16.88 -14.03
CA VAL A 11 0.67 17.68 -14.83
C VAL A 11 1.66 16.71 -15.47
N GLY A 12 1.72 16.72 -16.80
CA GLY A 12 2.53 15.79 -17.55
C GLY A 12 3.31 16.43 -18.68
N VAL A 13 4.34 15.72 -19.13
CA VAL A 13 5.19 16.07 -20.26
C VAL A 13 5.35 14.86 -21.16
N ASP A 14 5.02 15.03 -22.45
CA ASP A 14 5.24 14.04 -23.50
C ASP A 14 6.31 14.56 -24.47
N LEU A 15 7.38 13.78 -24.62
CA LEU A 15 8.47 14.08 -25.56
C LEU A 15 8.63 12.95 -26.56
N ARG A 16 8.74 13.31 -27.83
CA ARG A 16 9.09 12.37 -28.92
C ARG A 16 10.31 12.87 -29.63
N MET A 17 11.30 12.00 -29.76
CA MET A 17 12.62 12.32 -30.31
C MET A 17 13.03 11.28 -31.35
N PHE A 18 13.98 11.65 -32.23
CA PHE A 18 14.56 10.77 -33.25
C PHE A 18 13.50 10.17 -34.17
N ASP A 19 12.68 11.00 -34.81
CA ASP A 19 11.58 10.59 -35.67
C ASP A 19 10.59 9.62 -35.01
N SER A 20 10.28 9.91 -33.73
CA SER A 20 9.40 9.10 -32.88
C SER A 20 9.95 7.73 -32.48
N LYS A 21 11.25 7.46 -32.66
CA LYS A 21 11.87 6.23 -32.17
C LYS A 21 11.98 6.21 -30.66
N LEU A 22 12.18 7.36 -30.02
CA LEU A 22 12.23 7.52 -28.57
C LEU A 22 11.02 8.34 -28.10
N SER A 23 10.25 7.77 -27.19
CA SER A 23 9.12 8.41 -26.53
C SER A 23 9.37 8.43 -25.02
N PHE A 24 9.23 9.58 -24.41
CA PHE A 24 9.32 9.80 -22.97
C PHE A 24 8.06 10.49 -22.50
N THR A 25 7.39 9.90 -21.51
CA THR A 25 6.24 10.50 -20.83
C THR A 25 6.53 10.55 -19.34
N ALA A 26 6.25 11.65 -18.71
CA ALA A 26 6.35 11.81 -17.27
C ALA A 26 5.15 12.59 -16.76
N ASP A 27 4.41 12.01 -15.83
CA ASP A 27 3.22 12.58 -15.21
C ASP A 27 3.39 12.67 -13.70
N TYR A 28 2.93 13.77 -13.13
CA TYR A 28 2.70 13.94 -11.70
C TYR A 28 1.22 14.10 -11.45
N PHE A 29 0.69 13.37 -10.48
CA PHE A 29 -0.72 13.46 -10.15
C PHE A 29 -0.94 13.63 -8.64
N ILE A 30 -2.00 14.35 -8.33
CA ILE A 30 -2.59 14.44 -6.99
C ILE A 30 -4.07 14.10 -7.14
N LYS A 31 -4.54 13.16 -6.36
CA LYS A 31 -5.93 12.73 -6.28
C LYS A 31 -6.40 12.82 -4.84
N THR A 32 -7.42 13.61 -4.59
CA THR A 32 -8.07 13.73 -3.29
C THR A 32 -9.46 13.11 -3.36
N VAL A 33 -9.82 12.33 -2.36
CA VAL A 33 -11.17 11.81 -2.19
C VAL A 33 -11.69 12.31 -0.86
N ASP A 34 -12.68 13.19 -0.92
CA ASP A 34 -13.38 13.75 0.23
C ASP A 34 -14.69 12.98 0.49
N ASP A 35 -15.19 13.08 1.73
CA ASP A 35 -16.46 12.49 2.12
C ASP A 35 -16.54 10.97 1.96
N LEU A 36 -15.40 10.27 2.17
CA LEU A 36 -15.35 8.81 2.11
C LEU A 36 -16.41 8.18 3.00
N LEU A 37 -17.14 7.23 2.42
CA LEU A 37 -18.24 6.54 3.09
C LEU A 37 -17.74 5.32 3.87
N PHE A 38 -17.84 5.39 5.19
CA PHE A 38 -17.55 4.28 6.09
C PHE A 38 -18.73 3.98 7.02
N SER A 39 -18.79 2.75 7.50
CA SER A 39 -19.66 2.37 8.60
C SER A 39 -18.88 2.49 9.92
N PRO A 40 -19.09 3.57 10.72
CA PRO A 40 -18.39 3.74 11.99
C PRO A 40 -18.79 2.63 12.95
N THR A 41 -17.85 2.18 13.76
CA THR A 41 -18.12 1.24 14.85
C THR A 41 -18.87 1.99 15.94
N LEU A 42 -20.16 1.72 16.09
CA LEU A 42 -20.98 2.29 17.14
C LEU A 42 -21.05 1.35 18.34
N SER A 43 -21.32 1.90 19.53
CA SER A 43 -21.50 1.12 20.72
C SER A 43 -22.69 0.15 20.58
N LEU A 44 -22.48 -1.12 20.95
CA LEU A 44 -23.53 -2.14 20.97
C LEU A 44 -24.72 -1.78 21.89
N TYR A 45 -24.51 -0.85 22.84
CA TYR A 45 -25.58 -0.37 23.71
C TYR A 45 -26.67 0.43 22.97
N LEU A 46 -26.41 0.86 21.74
CA LEU A 46 -27.40 1.60 20.93
C LEU A 46 -28.49 0.69 20.33
N GLY A 47 -28.34 -0.64 20.40
CA GLY A 47 -29.31 -1.60 19.91
C GLY A 47 -29.60 -1.52 18.40
N ILE A 48 -28.69 -0.95 17.62
CA ILE A 48 -28.84 -0.75 16.17
C ILE A 48 -28.37 -2.02 15.47
N PRO A 49 -29.22 -2.67 14.65
CA PRO A 49 -28.87 -3.95 14.01
C PRO A 49 -27.87 -3.82 12.85
N ALA A 50 -27.70 -2.63 12.30
CA ALA A 50 -26.73 -2.32 11.24
C ALA A 50 -26.14 -0.93 11.46
N TYR A 51 -24.83 -0.81 11.22
CA TYR A 51 -24.17 0.47 11.32
C TYR A 51 -24.55 1.36 10.12
N PRO A 52 -25.02 2.61 10.37
CA PRO A 52 -25.28 3.53 9.28
C PRO A 52 -23.97 3.90 8.60
N VAL A 53 -24.03 4.14 7.29
CA VAL A 53 -22.90 4.69 6.54
C VAL A 53 -22.84 6.20 6.80
N ALA A 54 -21.65 6.72 7.04
CA ALA A 54 -21.39 8.14 7.25
C ALA A 54 -20.18 8.62 6.45
N ASN A 55 -20.14 9.89 6.12
CA ASN A 55 -19.01 10.53 5.46
C ASN A 55 -17.98 10.88 6.54
N ILE A 56 -16.94 10.08 6.68
CA ILE A 56 -16.01 10.17 7.82
C ILE A 56 -14.54 10.18 7.44
N GLY A 57 -14.21 10.27 6.17
CA GLY A 57 -12.80 10.22 5.79
C GLY A 57 -12.43 11.08 4.61
N LYS A 58 -11.15 11.44 4.57
CA LYS A 58 -10.48 12.09 3.44
C LYS A 58 -9.16 11.38 3.17
N THR A 59 -8.91 11.10 1.89
CA THR A 59 -7.63 10.52 1.46
C THR A 59 -7.00 11.34 0.35
N GLU A 60 -5.68 11.40 0.36
CA GLU A 60 -4.87 11.95 -0.72
C GLU A 60 -3.97 10.86 -1.30
N THR A 61 -3.90 10.79 -2.62
CA THR A 61 -2.94 9.98 -3.36
C THR A 61 -2.12 10.90 -4.25
N LYS A 62 -0.80 10.88 -4.13
CA LYS A 62 0.10 11.62 -5.01
C LYS A 62 1.18 10.71 -5.53
N GLY A 63 1.63 10.94 -6.76
CA GLY A 63 2.63 10.06 -7.34
C GLY A 63 3.18 10.55 -8.66
N TYR A 64 4.13 9.76 -9.15
CA TYR A 64 4.79 9.96 -10.44
C TYR A 64 4.62 8.73 -11.30
N GLU A 65 4.34 8.94 -12.58
CA GLU A 65 4.32 7.91 -13.60
C GLU A 65 5.32 8.30 -14.69
N ILE A 66 6.28 7.43 -14.99
CA ILE A 66 7.29 7.67 -16.00
C ILE A 66 7.28 6.49 -16.96
N SER A 67 7.20 6.78 -18.26
CA SER A 67 7.30 5.80 -19.34
C SER A 67 8.39 6.21 -20.31
N LEU A 68 9.27 5.26 -20.65
CA LEU A 68 10.32 5.43 -21.64
C LEU A 68 10.23 4.30 -22.65
N SER A 69 9.92 4.63 -23.90
CA SER A 69 9.84 3.68 -25.00
C SER A 69 10.88 4.00 -26.06
N TYR A 70 11.57 2.96 -26.53
CA TYR A 70 12.47 3.06 -27.67
C TYR A 70 12.21 1.94 -28.66
N GLY A 71 12.08 2.30 -29.93
CA GLY A 71 11.89 1.33 -31.01
C GLY A 71 12.69 1.69 -32.25
N ASP A 72 13.27 0.69 -32.89
CA ASP A 72 14.02 0.86 -34.14
C ASP A 72 13.96 -0.39 -35.02
N GLU A 73 14.33 -0.23 -36.28
CA GLU A 73 14.57 -1.33 -37.23
C GLU A 73 16.06 -1.71 -37.18
N ILE A 74 16.35 -2.97 -36.80
CA ILE A 74 17.72 -3.49 -36.73
C ILE A 74 18.18 -3.95 -38.15
N ALA A 75 17.26 -4.50 -38.91
CA ALA A 75 17.51 -5.00 -40.26
C ALA A 75 16.22 -4.99 -41.08
N LYS A 76 16.32 -5.20 -42.38
CA LYS A 76 15.14 -5.34 -43.26
C LYS A 76 14.23 -6.43 -42.69
N ASN A 77 13.01 -6.04 -42.30
CA ASN A 77 12.00 -6.92 -41.71
C ASN A 77 12.28 -7.36 -40.24
N VAL A 78 13.19 -6.69 -39.50
CA VAL A 78 13.44 -6.95 -38.09
C VAL A 78 13.36 -5.64 -37.36
N SER A 79 12.35 -5.48 -36.51
CA SER A 79 12.19 -4.32 -35.64
C SER A 79 12.04 -4.74 -34.19
N PHE A 80 12.44 -3.89 -33.29
CA PHE A 80 12.21 -4.07 -31.86
C PHE A 80 11.55 -2.83 -31.24
N ASN A 81 10.90 -3.05 -30.14
CA ASN A 81 10.40 -2.00 -29.26
C ASN A 81 10.64 -2.43 -27.82
N THR A 82 11.16 -1.51 -27.00
CA THR A 82 11.30 -1.72 -25.57
C THR A 82 10.66 -0.57 -24.82
N THR A 83 9.96 -0.87 -23.74
CA THR A 83 9.28 0.11 -22.89
C THR A 83 9.58 -0.16 -21.44
N PHE A 84 10.02 0.85 -20.73
CA PHE A 84 10.17 0.87 -19.27
C PHE A 84 9.10 1.77 -18.68
N ASN A 85 8.41 1.26 -17.66
CA ASN A 85 7.45 2.00 -16.87
C ASN A 85 7.91 2.02 -15.42
N PHE A 86 7.82 3.18 -14.80
CA PHE A 86 8.08 3.38 -13.39
C PHE A 86 6.91 4.15 -12.80
N THR A 87 6.33 3.63 -11.72
CA THR A 87 5.25 4.30 -11.01
C THR A 87 5.56 4.28 -9.52
N THR A 88 5.39 5.41 -8.87
CA THR A 88 5.35 5.51 -7.42
C THR A 88 4.12 6.27 -7.01
N ALA A 89 3.45 5.81 -5.94
CA ALA A 89 2.27 6.48 -5.40
C ALA A 89 2.27 6.37 -3.88
N GLU A 90 2.13 7.51 -3.23
CA GLU A 90 1.91 7.61 -1.79
C GLU A 90 0.42 7.83 -1.54
N ASN A 91 -0.20 6.95 -0.76
CA ASN A 91 -1.58 7.09 -0.31
C ASN A 91 -1.60 7.50 1.15
N LEU A 92 -2.33 8.55 1.48
CA LEU A 92 -2.42 9.08 2.83
C LEU A 92 -3.88 9.25 3.25
N VAL A 93 -4.20 8.81 4.43
CA VAL A 93 -5.44 9.17 5.12
C VAL A 93 -5.24 10.54 5.78
N GLU A 94 -5.80 11.58 5.17
CA GLU A 94 -5.63 12.94 5.70
C GLU A 94 -6.48 13.18 6.94
N GLU A 95 -7.72 12.69 6.93
CA GLU A 95 -8.68 13.01 7.98
C GLU A 95 -9.65 11.86 8.25
N ILE A 96 -10.02 11.71 9.52
CA ILE A 96 -11.08 10.82 9.99
C ILE A 96 -11.98 11.60 10.94
N ASN A 97 -13.23 11.85 10.54
CA ASN A 97 -14.18 12.72 11.23
C ASN A 97 -15.16 11.96 12.15
N ASN A 98 -14.69 10.93 12.87
CA ASN A 98 -15.53 10.15 13.79
C ASN A 98 -15.14 10.28 15.26
N GLY A 99 -14.20 11.19 15.60
CA GLY A 99 -13.66 11.35 16.95
C GLY A 99 -12.49 10.41 17.30
N ASP A 100 -12.30 9.34 16.54
CA ASP A 100 -11.16 8.44 16.63
C ASP A 100 -10.13 8.78 15.55
N LYS A 101 -8.85 8.48 15.80
CA LYS A 101 -7.78 8.70 14.81
C LYS A 101 -7.61 7.51 13.87
N TYR A 102 -8.41 6.48 14.00
CA TYR A 102 -8.35 5.27 13.18
C TYR A 102 -9.67 4.51 13.17
N ILE A 103 -9.86 3.73 12.12
CA ILE A 103 -10.95 2.77 11.96
C ILE A 103 -10.33 1.39 11.75
N TRP A 104 -10.85 0.38 12.44
CA TRP A 104 -10.43 -0.98 12.22
C TRP A 104 -10.99 -1.53 10.91
N GLY A 105 -10.15 -2.19 10.14
CA GLY A 105 -10.58 -2.95 8.97
C GLY A 105 -11.33 -4.23 9.35
N SER A 106 -12.07 -4.79 8.40
CA SER A 106 -12.80 -6.03 8.60
C SER A 106 -11.82 -7.21 8.77
N GLY A 107 -12.02 -8.01 9.81
CA GLY A 107 -11.30 -9.27 9.98
C GLY A 107 -11.85 -10.34 9.03
N TYR A 108 -11.05 -10.84 8.12
CA TYR A 108 -11.38 -11.91 7.19
C TYR A 108 -11.61 -13.26 7.92
N GLY A 109 -12.78 -13.46 8.54
CA GLY A 109 -13.18 -14.76 9.10
C GLY A 109 -12.28 -15.32 10.22
N ILE A 110 -11.26 -14.59 10.67
CA ILE A 110 -10.38 -14.94 11.76
C ILE A 110 -10.95 -14.33 13.05
N PRO A 111 -10.92 -15.05 14.19
CA PRO A 111 -11.46 -14.52 15.46
C PRO A 111 -10.74 -13.25 15.95
N TYR A 112 -9.61 -12.91 15.36
CA TYR A 112 -8.84 -11.68 15.67
C TYR A 112 -9.23 -10.58 14.68
N LYS A 113 -10.20 -9.77 15.07
CA LYS A 113 -10.88 -8.78 14.22
C LYS A 113 -10.05 -7.55 13.82
N ASN A 114 -8.79 -7.42 14.22
CA ASN A 114 -8.09 -6.13 14.17
C ASN A 114 -6.69 -6.28 13.56
N LEU A 115 -6.61 -6.71 12.30
CA LEU A 115 -5.33 -6.89 11.58
C LEU A 115 -4.94 -5.67 10.77
N THR A 116 -5.92 -4.89 10.29
CA THR A 116 -5.66 -3.71 9.47
C THR A 116 -6.31 -2.48 10.09
N GLN A 117 -5.75 -1.32 9.79
CA GLN A 117 -6.30 -0.04 10.21
C GLN A 117 -6.36 0.94 9.03
N PHE A 118 -7.42 1.74 9.04
CA PHE A 118 -7.50 3.00 8.33
C PHE A 118 -7.20 4.08 9.36
N ARG A 119 -5.98 4.64 9.31
CA ARG A 119 -5.44 5.51 10.36
C ARG A 119 -5.01 6.85 9.76
N GLN A 120 -5.38 7.92 10.43
CA GLN A 120 -4.96 9.27 10.05
C GLN A 120 -3.43 9.40 10.06
N GLY A 121 -2.85 9.94 9.00
CA GLY A 121 -1.41 10.09 8.80
C GLY A 121 -0.70 8.87 8.24
N GLU A 122 -1.44 7.80 7.90
CA GLU A 122 -0.90 6.54 7.34
C GLU A 122 -1.61 6.15 6.05
N SER A 123 -1.06 5.16 5.35
CA SER A 123 -1.72 4.57 4.19
C SER A 123 -3.01 3.86 4.57
N PRO A 124 -4.05 3.87 3.73
CA PRO A 124 -5.27 3.10 3.96
C PRO A 124 -4.98 1.60 4.10
N GLY A 125 -5.46 0.98 5.18
CA GLY A 125 -5.38 -0.46 5.35
C GLY A 125 -4.02 -0.98 5.83
N ILE A 126 -3.21 -0.17 6.49
CA ILE A 126 -1.95 -0.61 7.10
C ILE A 126 -2.14 -1.85 7.97
N PHE A 127 -1.14 -2.73 7.97
CA PHE A 127 -1.11 -3.88 8.85
C PHE A 127 -0.70 -3.45 10.27
N TRP A 128 -1.54 -3.81 11.24
CA TRP A 128 -1.37 -3.41 12.64
C TRP A 128 -1.19 -4.62 13.54
N GLY A 129 -0.03 -4.74 14.19
CA GLY A 129 0.30 -5.90 15.00
C GLY A 129 1.58 -5.71 15.79
N TYR A 130 2.10 -6.81 16.35
CA TYR A 130 3.34 -6.80 17.11
C TYR A 130 4.55 -6.92 16.19
N LYS A 131 5.55 -6.08 16.42
CA LYS A 131 6.89 -6.27 15.83
C LYS A 131 7.58 -7.45 16.48
N THR A 132 8.31 -8.21 15.67
CA THR A 132 9.08 -9.36 16.14
C THR A 132 10.57 -9.08 16.09
N ASN A 133 11.32 -9.64 17.05
CA ASN A 133 12.78 -9.56 17.12
C ASN A 133 13.37 -10.96 17.27
N GLY A 134 13.02 -11.86 16.35
CA GLY A 134 13.51 -13.25 16.33
C GLY A 134 12.71 -14.19 17.22
N ILE A 135 13.39 -15.22 17.68
CA ILE A 135 12.84 -16.33 18.47
C ILE A 135 13.72 -16.50 19.72
N PHE A 136 13.11 -16.72 20.87
CA PHE A 136 13.85 -17.06 22.10
C PHE A 136 14.64 -18.35 21.93
N GLN A 137 15.95 -18.30 22.15
CA GLN A 137 16.82 -19.48 22.04
C GLN A 137 16.97 -20.18 23.39
N THR A 138 16.95 -19.45 24.49
CA THR A 138 17.18 -19.95 25.84
C THR A 138 16.19 -19.40 26.86
N GLN A 139 16.04 -20.09 27.97
CA GLN A 139 15.25 -19.61 29.10
C GLN A 139 15.79 -18.28 29.65
N SER A 140 17.11 -18.11 29.68
CA SER A 140 17.75 -16.89 30.14
C SER A 140 17.36 -15.66 29.28
N GLU A 141 17.12 -15.84 27.97
CA GLU A 141 16.62 -14.78 27.11
C GLU A 141 15.16 -14.43 27.43
N VAL A 142 14.34 -15.44 27.74
CA VAL A 142 12.94 -15.21 28.17
C VAL A 142 12.91 -14.43 29.47
N ASP A 143 13.73 -14.84 30.45
CA ASP A 143 13.76 -14.23 31.79
C ASP A 143 14.29 -12.78 31.77
N ALA A 144 15.16 -12.46 30.80
CA ALA A 144 15.75 -11.12 30.64
C ALA A 144 14.89 -10.18 29.77
N HIS A 145 13.86 -10.71 29.11
CA HIS A 145 12.98 -9.95 28.21
C HIS A 145 11.85 -9.27 28.96
N ALA A 146 11.18 -8.27 28.31
CA ALA A 146 9.89 -7.78 28.76
C ALA A 146 8.90 -8.93 28.99
N THR A 147 8.05 -8.84 29.99
CA THR A 147 7.13 -9.92 30.38
C THR A 147 6.18 -10.27 29.22
N GLN A 148 6.43 -11.38 28.56
CA GLN A 148 5.59 -11.95 27.51
C GLN A 148 4.87 -13.18 28.05
N SER A 149 3.53 -13.16 28.08
CA SER A 149 2.73 -14.23 28.70
C SER A 149 3.03 -15.59 28.10
N ASN A 150 3.36 -16.54 28.98
CA ASN A 150 3.64 -17.95 28.63
C ASN A 150 4.78 -18.17 27.63
N ALA A 151 5.70 -17.21 27.50
CA ALA A 151 6.83 -17.33 26.60
C ALA A 151 7.78 -18.47 27.03
N GLN A 152 8.30 -19.19 26.04
CA GLN A 152 9.23 -20.31 26.22
C GLN A 152 10.33 -20.23 25.14
N PRO A 153 11.49 -20.89 25.34
CA PRO A 153 12.45 -21.08 24.26
C PRO A 153 11.77 -21.73 23.02
N GLY A 154 11.97 -21.14 21.85
CA GLY A 154 11.31 -21.51 20.59
C GLY A 154 10.14 -20.60 20.20
N ASP A 155 9.62 -19.79 21.10
CA ASP A 155 8.54 -18.85 20.80
C ASP A 155 9.08 -17.58 20.13
N ILE A 156 8.17 -16.90 19.40
CA ILE A 156 8.45 -15.61 18.78
C ILE A 156 8.66 -14.57 19.88
N ARG A 157 9.73 -13.80 19.77
CA ARG A 157 10.04 -12.69 20.66
C ARG A 157 9.45 -11.39 20.09
N PHE A 158 8.48 -10.83 20.79
CA PHE A 158 7.87 -9.55 20.42
C PHE A 158 8.68 -8.37 21.01
N VAL A 159 8.57 -7.23 20.38
CA VAL A 159 9.26 -6.00 20.80
C VAL A 159 8.35 -5.22 21.75
N ASP A 160 8.88 -4.87 22.91
CA ASP A 160 8.31 -3.89 23.83
C ASP A 160 8.49 -2.50 23.20
N VAL A 161 7.43 -1.97 22.60
CA VAL A 161 7.49 -0.74 21.79
C VAL A 161 7.39 0.50 22.67
N ASP A 162 6.60 0.46 23.73
CA ASP A 162 6.42 1.58 24.66
C ASP A 162 7.42 1.58 25.84
N GLY A 163 8.19 0.48 26.00
CA GLY A 163 9.23 0.35 27.02
C GLY A 163 8.69 0.15 28.43
N ASN A 164 7.46 -0.34 28.58
CA ASN A 164 6.82 -0.52 29.90
C ASN A 164 7.26 -1.84 30.61
N GLY A 165 8.05 -2.70 29.93
CA GLY A 165 8.54 -3.96 30.46
C GLY A 165 7.53 -5.11 30.34
N LYS A 166 6.47 -4.97 29.56
CA LYS A 166 5.46 -6.00 29.30
C LYS A 166 5.09 -5.99 27.81
N ILE A 167 4.75 -7.15 27.28
CA ILE A 167 4.18 -7.28 25.96
C ILE A 167 2.67 -7.35 26.06
N ASP A 168 1.99 -6.27 25.66
CA ASP A 168 0.54 -6.14 25.73
C ASP A 168 -0.03 -5.41 24.51
N GLY A 169 -1.31 -4.96 24.59
CA GLY A 169 -2.01 -4.32 23.48
C GLY A 169 -1.37 -3.02 22.98
N GLU A 170 -0.65 -2.31 23.84
CA GLU A 170 -0.03 -1.01 23.55
C GLU A 170 1.25 -1.17 22.70
N ASP A 171 1.86 -2.37 22.69
CA ASP A 171 3.02 -2.68 21.83
C ASP A 171 2.66 -2.96 20.36
N ARG A 172 1.38 -2.92 20.03
CA ARG A 172 0.95 -3.06 18.66
C ARG A 172 1.26 -1.79 17.88
N THR A 173 1.83 -1.95 16.70
CA THR A 173 2.26 -0.84 15.83
C THR A 173 2.06 -1.21 14.37
N LYS A 174 2.33 -0.27 13.46
CA LYS A 174 2.39 -0.55 12.01
C LYS A 174 3.49 -1.58 11.74
N ILE A 175 3.10 -2.71 11.17
CA ILE A 175 4.02 -3.80 10.79
C ILE A 175 4.17 -3.96 9.28
N GLY A 176 3.34 -3.31 8.49
CA GLY A 176 3.42 -3.31 7.04
C GLY A 176 2.44 -2.35 6.39
N ASP A 177 2.69 -2.12 5.11
CA ASP A 177 1.89 -1.28 4.24
C ASP A 177 1.40 -2.12 3.05
N PRO A 178 0.11 -2.06 2.66
CA PRO A 178 -0.40 -2.82 1.52
C PRO A 178 0.00 -2.22 0.17
N PHE A 179 0.47 -0.97 0.14
CA PHE A 179 0.86 -0.30 -1.08
C PHE A 179 2.37 -0.46 -1.33
N PRO A 180 2.79 -0.80 -2.55
CA PRO A 180 4.21 -0.84 -2.89
C PRO A 180 4.78 0.58 -2.96
N ASP A 181 6.03 0.75 -2.54
CA ASP A 181 6.74 2.03 -2.64
C ASP A 181 6.93 2.45 -4.10
N PHE A 182 7.12 1.48 -4.99
CA PHE A 182 7.20 1.69 -6.44
C PHE A 182 6.84 0.42 -7.21
N THR A 183 6.50 0.60 -8.47
CA THR A 183 6.28 -0.48 -9.44
C THR A 183 7.15 -0.24 -10.66
N LEU A 184 7.83 -1.29 -11.12
CA LEU A 184 8.63 -1.29 -12.35
C LEU A 184 8.02 -2.27 -13.34
N GLY A 185 7.86 -1.84 -14.58
CA GLY A 185 7.48 -2.69 -15.70
C GLY A 185 8.50 -2.60 -16.83
N TRP A 186 8.86 -3.72 -17.42
CA TRP A 186 9.68 -3.76 -18.61
C TRP A 186 9.05 -4.64 -19.68
N ASN A 187 8.86 -4.05 -20.86
CA ASN A 187 8.35 -4.72 -22.04
C ASN A 187 9.40 -4.72 -23.13
N PHE A 188 9.65 -5.88 -23.74
CA PHE A 188 10.47 -6.02 -24.92
C PHE A 188 9.74 -6.80 -26.01
N ASN A 189 9.63 -6.21 -27.19
CA ASN A 189 9.02 -6.83 -28.36
C ASN A 189 10.02 -6.88 -29.49
N LEU A 190 10.21 -8.08 -30.07
CA LEU A 190 10.96 -8.28 -31.27
C LEU A 190 10.01 -8.79 -32.38
N ASN A 191 9.94 -8.05 -33.47
CA ASN A 191 9.15 -8.43 -34.66
C ASN A 191 10.08 -8.85 -35.75
N VAL A 192 9.89 -10.07 -36.24
CA VAL A 192 10.59 -10.60 -37.42
C VAL A 192 9.53 -10.82 -38.51
N SER A 193 9.61 -10.03 -39.58
CA SER A 193 8.65 -10.09 -40.66
C SER A 193 8.82 -11.39 -41.47
N ASN A 194 8.15 -12.37 -41.11
CA ASN A 194 7.64 -13.57 -41.76
C ASN A 194 6.90 -14.42 -40.71
N GLN A 195 6.03 -13.75 -39.92
CA GLN A 195 5.06 -14.37 -39.00
C GLN A 195 5.55 -14.86 -37.63
N LYS A 196 6.71 -14.44 -37.13
CA LYS A 196 7.08 -14.74 -35.72
C LYS A 196 7.20 -13.46 -34.90
N LYS A 197 6.34 -13.33 -33.89
CA LYS A 197 6.40 -12.27 -32.88
C LYS A 197 6.87 -12.88 -31.57
N ILE A 198 7.95 -12.35 -31.00
CA ILE A 198 8.44 -12.72 -29.67
C ILE A 198 8.16 -11.55 -28.74
N CYS A 199 7.40 -11.77 -27.69
CA CYS A 199 7.14 -10.80 -26.64
C CYS A 199 7.71 -11.32 -25.32
N ILE A 200 8.43 -10.50 -24.61
CA ILE A 200 8.89 -10.75 -23.24
C ILE A 200 8.34 -9.61 -22.37
N GLN A 201 7.61 -9.95 -21.33
CA GLN A 201 7.07 -9.00 -20.38
C GLN A 201 7.52 -9.41 -18.98
N TYR A 202 8.01 -8.45 -18.22
CA TYR A 202 8.30 -8.55 -16.81
C TYR A 202 7.55 -7.43 -16.08
N ASP A 203 6.81 -7.81 -15.06
CA ASP A 203 6.08 -6.93 -14.14
C ASP A 203 6.76 -6.94 -12.77
#